data_fa9afc9749bb31180b6fa79a33d6d46a
#
_entry.id   fa9afc9749bb31180b6fa79a33d6d46a
#
_cell.length_a   1.000
_cell.length_b   1.000
_cell.length_c   1.000
_cell.angle_alpha   90.00
_cell.angle_beta   90.00
_cell.angle_gamma   90.00
#
_symmetry.space_group_name_H-M   'P 1'
#
loop_
_entity.id
_entity.type
_entity.pdbx_description
1 polymer ?
#
loop_
_entity_poly.entity_id
_entity_poly.type
_entity_poly.pdbx_seq_one_letter_code
_entity_poly.pdbx_strand_id
1 'polypeptide(L)'
;MTMNFGFFGVQFSFGLQQSNLSAIYKYLGANESELPMLWLAGPVTGLVVQPIIGAISDNTWSPTFGRRKPFFLIGAVIASIALILMPYSNSLWMAASLLWILDAANNIALEPYRAFISDKLPEKQYSLGFLMQSFFTGLGTTMANFTPVILVSFGVLALSDKMENGIPLTTLWAFLIGAIASTLTILIT
;
A
#
# COMPACT_ATOMS: atom_id res chain seq x y z
N MET A 1 -18.52 7.87 -6.79
CA MET A 1 -17.19 8.44 -6.53
C MET A 1 -16.59 7.95 -5.22
N THR A 2 -17.29 8.00 -4.11
CA THR A 2 -16.80 7.54 -2.79
C THR A 2 -16.29 6.11 -2.78
N MET A 3 -16.98 5.17 -3.46
CA MET A 3 -16.60 3.77 -3.51
C MET A 3 -15.19 3.50 -4.12
N ASN A 4 -14.63 4.44 -4.87
CA ASN A 4 -13.28 4.29 -5.45
C ASN A 4 -12.20 5.02 -4.64
N PHE A 5 -12.59 5.71 -3.56
CA PHE A 5 -11.65 6.50 -2.78
C PHE A 5 -10.61 5.64 -2.04
N GLY A 6 -10.99 4.44 -1.63
CA GLY A 6 -10.05 3.50 -1.02
C GLY A 6 -8.93 3.02 -1.94
N PHE A 7 -9.12 3.05 -3.28
CA PHE A 7 -8.03 2.80 -4.21
C PHE A 7 -6.90 3.82 -4.07
N PHE A 8 -7.21 5.06 -3.78
CA PHE A 8 -6.19 6.08 -3.49
C PHE A 8 -5.26 5.63 -2.36
N GLY A 9 -5.83 5.19 -1.21
CA GLY A 9 -5.03 4.78 -0.06
C GLY A 9 -4.19 3.53 -0.31
N VAL A 10 -4.76 2.50 -0.93
CA VAL A 10 -4.02 1.28 -1.29
C VAL A 10 -2.89 1.61 -2.26
N GLN A 11 -3.15 2.44 -3.28
CA GLN A 11 -2.13 2.82 -4.26
C GLN A 11 -1.11 3.81 -3.70
N PHE A 12 -1.48 4.60 -2.72
CA PHE A 12 -0.54 5.41 -1.95
C PHE A 12 0.47 4.51 -1.21
N SER A 13 -0.03 3.45 -0.53
CA SER A 13 0.82 2.44 0.12
C SER A 13 1.79 1.78 -0.87
N PHE A 14 1.29 1.31 -2.03
CA PHE A 14 2.13 0.75 -3.08
C PHE A 14 3.16 1.75 -3.63
N GLY A 15 2.77 3.00 -3.83
CA GLY A 15 3.67 4.04 -4.33
C GLY A 15 4.82 4.31 -3.36
N LEU A 16 4.55 4.40 -2.05
CA LEU A 16 5.59 4.55 -1.03
C LEU A 16 6.56 3.38 -1.02
N GLN A 17 6.04 2.18 -1.10
CA GLN A 17 6.83 0.96 -1.18
C GLN A 17 7.76 1.00 -2.40
N GLN A 18 7.24 1.25 -3.59
CA GLN A 18 8.01 1.26 -4.83
C GLN A 18 9.10 2.35 -4.85
N SER A 19 8.80 3.53 -4.32
CA SER A 19 9.74 4.66 -4.38
C SER A 19 10.82 4.64 -3.30
N ASN A 20 10.54 4.08 -2.13
CA ASN A 20 11.45 4.22 -0.98
C ASN A 20 12.16 2.92 -0.57
N LEU A 21 11.62 1.75 -0.92
CA LEU A 21 12.09 0.51 -0.35
C LEU A 21 13.49 0.11 -0.81
N SER A 22 13.83 0.33 -2.07
CA SER A 22 15.20 0.11 -2.57
C SER A 22 16.23 0.97 -1.84
N ALA A 23 15.85 2.20 -1.46
CA ALA A 23 16.70 3.07 -0.65
C ALA A 23 16.85 2.53 0.78
N ILE A 24 15.75 2.09 1.40
CA ILE A 24 15.77 1.47 2.74
C ILE A 24 16.70 0.24 2.73
N TYR A 25 16.60 -0.64 1.75
CA TYR A 25 17.47 -1.81 1.63
C TYR A 25 18.95 -1.42 1.52
N LYS A 26 19.27 -0.39 0.73
CA LYS A 26 20.65 0.12 0.61
C LYS A 26 21.16 0.70 1.93
N TYR A 27 20.34 1.44 2.69
CA TYR A 27 20.68 1.94 4.02
C TYR A 27 20.95 0.80 5.01
N LEU A 28 20.26 -0.33 4.86
CA LEU A 28 20.45 -1.53 5.69
C LEU A 28 21.56 -2.46 5.19
N GLY A 29 22.33 -2.03 4.18
CA GLY A 29 23.53 -2.73 3.70
C GLY A 29 23.28 -3.77 2.60
N ALA A 30 22.14 -3.75 1.91
CA ALA A 30 21.88 -4.62 0.78
C ALA A 30 22.79 -4.28 -0.41
N ASN A 31 23.37 -5.31 -1.03
CA ASN A 31 24.09 -5.18 -2.29
C ASN A 31 23.11 -5.03 -3.45
N GLU A 32 23.53 -4.35 -4.52
CA GLU A 32 22.67 -4.16 -5.70
C GLU A 32 22.23 -5.47 -6.36
N SER A 33 23.07 -6.50 -6.27
CA SER A 33 22.78 -7.85 -6.78
C SER A 33 21.69 -8.58 -5.99
N GLU A 34 21.42 -8.17 -4.75
CA GLU A 34 20.39 -8.79 -3.88
C GLU A 34 19.01 -8.16 -4.08
N LEU A 35 18.95 -6.92 -4.56
CA LEU A 35 17.69 -6.19 -4.75
C LEU A 35 16.65 -6.93 -5.58
N PRO A 36 16.98 -7.57 -6.73
CA PRO A 36 15.98 -8.31 -7.50
C PRO A 36 15.34 -9.46 -6.71
N MET A 37 16.10 -10.14 -5.85
CA MET A 37 15.59 -11.22 -5.01
C MET A 37 14.68 -10.68 -3.91
N LEU A 38 15.01 -9.54 -3.31
CA LEU A 38 14.18 -8.89 -2.31
C LEU A 38 12.84 -8.41 -2.88
N TRP A 39 12.82 -8.01 -4.16
CA TRP A 39 11.60 -7.58 -4.86
C TRP A 39 10.70 -8.72 -5.34
N LEU A 40 11.10 -10.00 -5.18
CA LEU A 40 10.24 -11.14 -5.51
C LEU A 40 8.94 -11.20 -4.68
N ALA A 41 8.89 -10.49 -3.55
CA ALA A 41 7.69 -10.42 -2.72
C ALA A 41 6.45 -10.00 -3.52
N GLY A 42 6.53 -8.94 -4.33
CA GLY A 42 5.42 -8.43 -5.13
C GLY A 42 4.82 -9.47 -6.08
N PRO A 43 5.58 -10.02 -7.05
CA PRO A 43 5.08 -11.03 -7.97
C PRO A 43 4.56 -12.29 -7.27
N VAL A 44 5.26 -12.77 -6.23
CA VAL A 44 4.86 -14.01 -5.52
C VAL A 44 3.58 -13.80 -4.73
N THR A 45 3.47 -12.71 -3.97
CA THR A 45 2.26 -12.42 -3.20
C THR A 45 1.08 -12.13 -4.14
N GLY A 46 1.29 -11.44 -5.26
CA GLY A 46 0.27 -11.25 -6.28
C GLY A 46 -0.26 -12.56 -6.85
N LEU A 47 0.65 -13.47 -7.21
CA LEU A 47 0.29 -14.76 -7.78
C LEU A 47 -0.43 -15.69 -6.78
N VAL A 48 -0.07 -15.64 -5.51
CA VAL A 48 -0.59 -16.56 -4.48
C VAL A 48 -1.76 -15.94 -3.72
N VAL A 49 -1.61 -14.71 -3.22
CA VAL A 49 -2.60 -14.09 -2.33
C VAL A 49 -3.85 -13.67 -3.09
N GLN A 50 -3.73 -13.11 -4.30
CA GLN A 50 -4.90 -12.62 -5.04
C GLN A 50 -5.93 -13.72 -5.35
N PRO A 51 -5.58 -14.89 -5.92
CA PRO A 51 -6.55 -15.96 -6.17
C PRO A 51 -7.18 -16.50 -4.89
N ILE A 52 -6.38 -16.67 -3.83
CA ILE A 52 -6.87 -17.19 -2.54
C ILE A 52 -7.88 -16.21 -1.94
N ILE A 53 -7.53 -14.94 -1.86
CA ILE A 53 -8.40 -13.91 -1.28
C ILE A 53 -9.62 -13.66 -2.16
N GLY A 54 -9.47 -13.70 -3.48
CA GLY A 54 -10.60 -13.66 -4.41
C GLY A 54 -11.61 -14.73 -4.08
N ALA A 55 -11.18 -16.00 -4.05
CA ALA A 55 -12.05 -17.13 -3.73
C ALA A 55 -12.68 -17.05 -2.33
N ILE A 56 -11.90 -16.67 -1.31
CA ILE A 56 -12.41 -16.53 0.06
C ILE A 56 -13.44 -15.40 0.13
N SER A 57 -13.16 -14.24 -0.48
CA SER A 57 -14.06 -13.09 -0.45
C SER A 57 -15.36 -13.34 -1.22
N ASP A 58 -15.34 -14.17 -2.26
CA ASP A 58 -16.53 -14.57 -3.00
C ASP A 58 -17.47 -15.44 -2.15
N ASN A 59 -16.92 -16.27 -1.29
CA ASN A 59 -17.66 -17.20 -0.43
C ASN A 59 -17.96 -16.64 0.98
N THR A 60 -17.42 -15.48 1.33
CA THR A 60 -17.65 -14.85 2.62
C THR A 60 -18.86 -13.93 2.57
N TRP A 61 -19.69 -13.97 3.60
CA TRP A 61 -20.79 -13.04 3.76
C TRP A 61 -20.91 -12.59 5.22
N SER A 62 -20.93 -11.27 5.43
CA SER A 62 -21.14 -10.66 6.72
C SER A 62 -22.44 -9.85 6.72
N PRO A 63 -23.32 -10.03 7.72
CA PRO A 63 -24.57 -9.25 7.82
C PRO A 63 -24.32 -7.73 7.91
N THR A 64 -23.20 -7.33 8.50
CA THR A 64 -22.90 -5.92 8.81
C THR A 64 -22.04 -5.27 7.71
N PHE A 65 -21.03 -6.00 7.20
CA PHE A 65 -20.02 -5.43 6.27
C PHE A 65 -20.18 -5.94 4.84
N GLY A 66 -21.07 -6.90 4.59
CA GLY A 66 -21.20 -7.53 3.27
C GLY A 66 -20.03 -8.49 2.96
N ARG A 67 -19.79 -8.76 1.66
CA ARG A 67 -18.80 -9.73 1.20
C ARG A 67 -17.36 -9.20 1.20
N ARG A 68 -17.17 -7.99 0.69
CA ARG A 68 -15.85 -7.45 0.30
C ARG A 68 -15.19 -6.60 1.38
N LYS A 69 -15.98 -5.81 2.12
CA LYS A 69 -15.47 -4.81 3.08
C LYS A 69 -14.57 -5.37 4.19
N PRO A 70 -14.81 -6.55 4.78
CA PRO A 70 -13.91 -7.10 5.81
C PRO A 70 -12.47 -7.25 5.30
N PHE A 71 -12.29 -7.66 4.05
CA PHE A 71 -10.96 -7.84 3.47
C PHE A 71 -10.24 -6.51 3.23
N PHE A 72 -10.97 -5.46 2.80
CA PHE A 72 -10.36 -4.11 2.66
C PHE A 72 -9.83 -3.63 4.00
N LEU A 73 -10.64 -3.78 5.06
CA LEU A 73 -10.28 -3.33 6.41
C LEU A 73 -9.09 -4.12 6.95
N ILE A 74 -9.13 -5.44 6.86
CA ILE A 74 -8.03 -6.30 7.32
C ILE A 74 -6.75 -5.97 6.56
N GLY A 75 -6.81 -5.91 5.23
CA GLY A 75 -5.66 -5.55 4.40
C GLY A 75 -5.10 -4.17 4.75
N ALA A 76 -5.97 -3.15 4.90
CA ALA A 76 -5.53 -1.81 5.26
C ALA A 76 -4.87 -1.72 6.64
N VAL A 77 -5.42 -2.42 7.64
CA VAL A 77 -4.85 -2.43 8.99
C VAL A 77 -3.46 -3.09 8.98
N ILE A 78 -3.33 -4.26 8.36
CA ILE A 78 -2.05 -4.97 8.27
C ILE A 78 -1.04 -4.14 7.47
N ALA A 79 -1.44 -3.55 6.33
CA ALA A 79 -0.59 -2.69 5.52
C ALA A 79 -0.13 -1.45 6.30
N SER A 80 -1.02 -0.82 7.07
CA SER A 80 -0.68 0.35 7.88
C SER A 80 0.31 0.01 8.98
N ILE A 81 0.16 -1.13 9.65
CA ILE A 81 1.13 -1.61 10.65
C ILE A 81 2.49 -1.85 10.00
N ALA A 82 2.52 -2.52 8.84
CA ALA A 82 3.76 -2.79 8.12
C ALA A 82 4.44 -1.49 7.65
N LEU A 83 3.66 -0.50 7.15
CA LEU A 83 4.17 0.82 6.78
C LEU A 83 4.79 1.54 7.99
N ILE A 84 4.13 1.54 9.14
CA ILE A 84 4.65 2.19 10.35
C ILE A 84 5.95 1.54 10.81
N LEU A 85 6.05 0.21 10.74
CA LEU A 85 7.21 -0.53 11.21
C LEU A 85 8.39 -0.48 10.22
N MET A 86 8.14 -0.29 8.94
CA MET A 86 9.16 -0.34 7.88
C MET A 86 10.35 0.60 8.13
N PRO A 87 10.17 1.90 8.46
CA PRO A 87 11.29 2.80 8.72
C PRO A 87 12.10 2.45 9.98
N TYR A 88 11.52 1.70 10.91
CA TYR A 88 12.20 1.24 12.13
C TYR A 88 12.99 -0.06 11.95
N SER A 89 13.10 -0.56 10.71
CA SER A 89 13.86 -1.77 10.43
C SER A 89 15.34 -1.56 10.74
N ASN A 90 15.91 -2.44 11.56
CA ASN A 90 17.33 -2.43 11.95
C ASN A 90 18.15 -3.50 11.23
N SER A 91 17.51 -4.31 10.40
CA SER A 91 18.16 -5.35 9.61
C SER A 91 17.48 -5.54 8.26
N LEU A 92 18.25 -6.00 7.28
CA LEU A 92 17.75 -6.30 5.94
C LEU A 92 16.62 -7.35 5.97
N TRP A 93 16.76 -8.39 6.80
CA TRP A 93 15.76 -9.44 6.94
C TRP A 93 14.43 -8.94 7.54
N MET A 94 14.50 -8.01 8.48
CA MET A 94 13.32 -7.37 9.04
C MET A 94 12.58 -6.55 7.97
N ALA A 95 13.30 -5.73 7.20
CA ALA A 95 12.72 -4.95 6.12
C ALA A 95 12.14 -5.86 5.01
N ALA A 96 12.82 -6.94 4.64
CA ALA A 96 12.34 -7.92 3.68
C ALA A 96 11.05 -8.60 4.16
N SER A 97 11.00 -9.04 5.42
CA SER A 97 9.80 -9.65 6.00
C SER A 97 8.62 -8.69 6.04
N LEU A 98 8.86 -7.42 6.40
CA LEU A 98 7.83 -6.37 6.37
C LEU A 98 7.34 -6.07 4.95
N LEU A 99 8.21 -6.16 3.93
CA LEU A 99 7.79 -6.05 2.54
C LEU A 99 6.83 -7.19 2.16
N TRP A 100 7.15 -8.43 2.50
CA TRP A 100 6.26 -9.56 2.22
C TRP A 100 4.88 -9.39 2.88
N ILE A 101 4.86 -8.92 4.14
CA ILE A 101 3.62 -8.63 4.86
C ILE A 101 2.86 -7.49 4.19
N LEU A 102 3.55 -6.42 3.81
CA LEU A 102 2.95 -5.25 3.18
C LEU A 102 2.35 -5.58 1.80
N ASP A 103 3.08 -6.33 0.97
CA ASP A 103 2.60 -6.78 -0.32
C ASP A 103 1.38 -7.71 -0.19
N ALA A 104 1.44 -8.68 0.72
CA ALA A 104 0.31 -9.56 0.99
C ALA A 104 -0.92 -8.75 1.46
N ALA A 105 -0.74 -7.81 2.39
CA ALA A 105 -1.81 -6.98 2.92
C ALA A 105 -2.44 -6.08 1.84
N ASN A 106 -1.62 -5.47 1.00
CA ASN A 106 -2.10 -4.67 -0.13
C ASN A 106 -2.90 -5.53 -1.13
N ASN A 107 -2.46 -6.77 -1.41
CA ASN A 107 -3.19 -7.70 -2.28
C ASN A 107 -4.49 -8.19 -1.62
N ILE A 108 -4.52 -8.39 -0.30
CA ILE A 108 -5.75 -8.71 0.46
C ILE A 108 -6.80 -7.60 0.32
N ALA A 109 -6.38 -6.34 0.31
CA ALA A 109 -7.28 -5.21 0.10
C ALA A 109 -7.67 -5.05 -1.37
N LEU A 110 -6.70 -5.15 -2.29
CA LEU A 110 -6.85 -4.76 -3.69
C LEU A 110 -7.79 -5.69 -4.47
N GLU A 111 -7.68 -7.01 -4.29
CA GLU A 111 -8.42 -7.97 -5.10
C GLU A 111 -9.94 -7.91 -4.86
N PRO A 112 -10.45 -7.98 -3.59
CA PRO A 112 -11.87 -7.78 -3.35
C PRO A 112 -12.34 -6.38 -3.75
N TYR A 113 -11.45 -5.38 -3.70
CA TYR A 113 -11.78 -4.02 -4.07
C TYR A 113 -12.04 -3.87 -5.56
N ARG A 114 -11.27 -4.56 -6.42
CA ARG A 114 -11.53 -4.60 -7.87
C ARG A 114 -12.89 -5.22 -8.18
N ALA A 115 -13.20 -6.35 -7.55
CA ALA A 115 -14.49 -7.01 -7.71
C ALA A 115 -15.68 -6.18 -7.17
N PHE A 116 -15.45 -5.31 -6.18
CA PHE A 116 -16.48 -4.45 -5.60
C PHE A 116 -17.13 -3.50 -6.61
N ILE A 117 -16.38 -3.05 -7.62
CA ILE A 117 -16.90 -2.21 -8.70
C ILE A 117 -17.98 -2.95 -9.49
N SER A 118 -17.69 -4.18 -9.94
CA SER A 118 -18.65 -4.99 -10.68
C SER A 118 -19.82 -5.48 -9.84
N ASP A 119 -19.61 -5.67 -8.52
CA ASP A 119 -20.67 -6.07 -7.59
C ASP A 119 -21.68 -4.93 -7.31
N LYS A 120 -21.26 -3.66 -7.41
CA LYS A 120 -22.06 -2.50 -6.98
C LYS A 120 -22.59 -1.63 -8.11
N LEU A 121 -21.95 -1.62 -9.25
CA LEU A 121 -22.37 -0.80 -10.38
C LEU A 121 -23.19 -1.61 -11.39
N PRO A 122 -24.18 -1.00 -12.05
CA PRO A 122 -24.81 -1.59 -13.23
C PRO A 122 -23.79 -1.64 -14.39
N GLU A 123 -23.92 -2.60 -15.30
CA GLU A 123 -22.99 -2.81 -16.43
C GLU A 123 -22.72 -1.54 -17.25
N LYS A 124 -23.74 -0.71 -17.44
CA LYS A 124 -23.63 0.58 -18.15
C LYS A 124 -22.64 1.56 -17.52
N GLN A 125 -22.30 1.38 -16.24
CA GLN A 125 -21.41 2.26 -15.48
C GLN A 125 -20.04 1.62 -15.18
N TYR A 126 -19.78 0.39 -15.62
CA TYR A 126 -18.48 -0.27 -15.38
C TYR A 126 -17.31 0.54 -15.94
N SER A 127 -17.45 1.03 -17.18
CA SER A 127 -16.39 1.84 -17.79
C SER A 127 -16.03 3.06 -16.96
N LEU A 128 -17.03 3.78 -16.45
CA LEU A 128 -16.81 4.93 -15.57
C LEU A 128 -16.22 4.52 -14.22
N GLY A 129 -16.67 3.38 -13.66
CA GLY A 129 -16.14 2.82 -12.42
C GLY A 129 -14.66 2.52 -12.51
N PHE A 130 -14.25 1.81 -13.56
CA PHE A 130 -12.84 1.48 -13.81
C PHE A 130 -11.98 2.70 -14.20
N LEU A 131 -12.56 3.67 -14.90
CA LEU A 131 -11.88 4.94 -15.19
C LEU A 131 -11.57 5.71 -13.89
N MET A 132 -12.54 5.80 -12.98
CA MET A 132 -12.34 6.42 -11.67
C MET A 132 -11.33 5.63 -10.82
N GLN A 133 -11.36 4.32 -10.86
CA GLN A 133 -10.34 3.48 -10.23
C GLN A 133 -8.94 3.84 -10.73
N SER A 134 -8.76 3.89 -12.05
CA SER A 134 -7.47 4.22 -12.67
C SER A 134 -7.01 5.64 -12.31
N PHE A 135 -7.94 6.58 -12.23
CA PHE A 135 -7.65 7.95 -11.77
C PHE A 135 -7.12 7.96 -10.32
N PHE A 136 -7.81 7.30 -9.39
CA PHE A 136 -7.38 7.24 -7.99
C PHE A 136 -6.10 6.42 -7.80
N THR A 137 -5.88 5.39 -8.63
CA THR A 137 -4.63 4.64 -8.69
C THR A 137 -3.46 5.55 -9.05
N GLY A 138 -3.57 6.29 -10.15
CA GLY A 138 -2.54 7.22 -10.59
C GLY A 138 -2.31 8.36 -9.60
N LEU A 139 -3.37 8.93 -9.05
CA LEU A 139 -3.29 9.99 -8.05
C LEU A 139 -2.58 9.51 -6.78
N GLY A 140 -2.97 8.34 -6.25
CA GLY A 140 -2.35 7.76 -5.05
C GLY A 140 -0.86 7.51 -5.22
N THR A 141 -0.46 6.85 -6.31
CA THR A 141 0.95 6.57 -6.61
C THR A 141 1.75 7.86 -6.81
N THR A 142 1.19 8.83 -7.55
CA THR A 142 1.86 10.11 -7.78
C THR A 142 2.08 10.86 -6.47
N MET A 143 1.05 11.01 -5.64
CA MET A 143 1.17 11.69 -4.37
C MET A 143 2.15 10.99 -3.41
N ALA A 144 2.16 9.66 -3.39
CA ALA A 144 3.13 8.89 -2.60
C ALA A 144 4.58 9.23 -2.99
N ASN A 145 4.85 9.24 -4.30
CA ASN A 145 6.20 9.54 -4.82
C ASN A 145 6.65 10.97 -4.52
N PHE A 146 5.73 11.92 -4.51
CA PHE A 146 6.04 13.32 -4.20
C PHE A 146 6.04 13.63 -2.69
N THR A 147 5.53 12.77 -1.83
CA THR A 147 5.42 13.03 -0.38
C THR A 147 6.75 13.43 0.26
N PRO A 148 7.89 12.74 0.04
CA PRO A 148 9.17 13.16 0.62
C PRO A 148 9.60 14.55 0.13
N VAL A 149 9.41 14.83 -1.16
CA VAL A 149 9.76 16.13 -1.75
C VAL A 149 8.89 17.25 -1.18
N ILE A 150 7.60 17.01 -1.03
CA ILE A 150 6.66 17.97 -0.43
C ILE A 150 7.08 18.31 0.99
N LEU A 151 7.41 17.32 1.83
CA LEU A 151 7.84 17.53 3.21
C LEU A 151 9.07 18.42 3.32
N VAL A 152 10.02 18.26 2.39
CA VAL A 152 11.21 19.10 2.33
C VAL A 152 10.89 20.50 1.80
N SER A 153 10.10 20.60 0.74
CA SER A 153 9.77 21.89 0.09
C SER A 153 9.00 22.83 1.00
N PHE A 154 8.15 22.30 1.88
CA PHE A 154 7.42 23.09 2.89
C PHE A 154 8.25 23.35 4.15
N GLY A 155 9.53 22.98 4.20
CA GLY A 155 10.41 23.21 5.33
C GLY A 155 10.04 22.42 6.60
N VAL A 156 9.24 21.37 6.45
CA VAL A 156 8.82 20.51 7.57
C VAL A 156 9.98 19.66 8.05
N LEU A 157 10.83 19.20 7.12
CA LEU A 157 12.00 18.33 7.39
C LEU A 157 13.18 18.77 6.50
N ALA A 158 14.41 18.59 7.03
CA ALA A 158 15.60 18.73 6.22
C ALA A 158 16.01 17.37 5.61
N LEU A 159 16.64 17.43 4.42
CA LEU A 159 17.19 16.23 3.77
C LEU A 159 18.28 15.54 4.57
N SER A 160 18.94 16.31 5.46
CA SER A 160 20.01 15.83 6.35
C SER A 160 19.50 15.02 7.53
N ASP A 161 18.21 15.16 7.86
CA ASP A 161 17.62 14.57 9.06
C ASP A 161 17.44 13.06 8.86
N LYS A 162 18.13 12.28 9.71
CA LYS A 162 18.12 10.81 9.65
C LYS A 162 17.81 10.22 11.01
N MET A 163 17.22 9.03 10.97
CA MET A 163 17.06 8.18 12.16
C MET A 163 18.39 7.53 12.56
N GLU A 164 18.43 6.90 13.74
CA GLU A 164 19.62 6.17 14.23
C GLU A 164 20.07 5.03 13.29
N ASN A 165 19.15 4.42 12.56
CA ASN A 165 19.44 3.39 11.55
C ASN A 165 19.84 3.95 10.18
N GLY A 166 20.03 5.27 10.04
CA GLY A 166 20.46 5.94 8.82
C GLY A 166 19.34 6.23 7.82
N ILE A 167 18.12 5.76 8.06
CA ILE A 167 16.96 6.02 7.19
C ILE A 167 16.52 7.48 7.35
N PRO A 168 16.24 8.22 6.25
CA PRO A 168 15.81 9.62 6.32
C PRO A 168 14.48 9.79 7.07
N LEU A 169 14.37 10.86 7.87
CA LEU A 169 13.11 11.23 8.54
C LEU A 169 11.98 11.52 7.56
N THR A 170 12.29 11.97 6.36
CA THR A 170 11.30 12.16 5.28
C THR A 170 10.62 10.85 4.90
N THR A 171 11.36 9.74 4.89
CA THR A 171 10.82 8.40 4.66
C THR A 171 9.89 7.97 5.79
N LEU A 172 10.29 8.18 7.05
CA LEU A 172 9.43 7.89 8.21
C LEU A 172 8.08 8.61 8.11
N TRP A 173 8.10 9.92 7.91
CA TRP A 173 6.88 10.70 7.82
C TRP A 173 6.03 10.36 6.59
N ALA A 174 6.66 10.08 5.45
CA ALA A 174 5.94 9.61 4.26
C ALA A 174 5.20 8.29 4.53
N PHE A 175 5.83 7.34 5.21
CA PHE A 175 5.21 6.06 5.56
C PHE A 175 4.08 6.23 6.60
N LEU A 176 4.25 7.12 7.59
CA LEU A 176 3.17 7.45 8.55
C LEU A 176 1.96 8.09 7.85
N ILE A 177 2.19 9.05 6.96
CA ILE A 177 1.13 9.66 6.13
C ILE A 177 0.45 8.59 5.29
N GLY A 178 1.21 7.67 4.69
CA GLY A 178 0.68 6.56 3.91
C GLY A 178 -0.20 5.60 4.71
N ALA A 179 0.23 5.27 5.94
CA ALA A 179 -0.56 4.43 6.84
C ALA A 179 -1.90 5.08 7.21
N ILE A 180 -1.87 6.38 7.52
CA ILE A 180 -3.08 7.15 7.83
C ILE A 180 -3.98 7.26 6.58
N ALA A 181 -3.41 7.61 5.43
CA ALA A 181 -4.15 7.76 4.18
C ALA A 181 -4.82 6.44 3.78
N SER A 182 -4.10 5.31 3.82
CA SER A 182 -4.62 4.00 3.50
C SER A 182 -5.79 3.62 4.41
N THR A 183 -5.63 3.77 5.72
CA THR A 183 -6.69 3.44 6.68
C THR A 183 -7.91 4.35 6.52
N LEU A 184 -7.72 5.67 6.47
CA LEU A 184 -8.83 6.63 6.39
C LEU A 184 -9.64 6.48 5.10
N THR A 185 -8.98 6.32 3.96
CA THR A 185 -9.68 6.21 2.67
C THR A 185 -10.52 4.94 2.56
N ILE A 186 -10.06 3.85 3.17
CA ILE A 186 -10.81 2.60 3.23
C ILE A 186 -11.97 2.69 4.22
N LEU A 187 -11.81 3.38 5.35
CA LEU A 187 -12.91 3.60 6.31
C LEU A 187 -14.04 4.45 5.73
N ILE A 188 -13.72 5.38 4.82
CA ILE A 188 -14.71 6.24 4.14
C ILE A 188 -15.47 5.48 3.04
N THR A 189 -14.94 4.34 2.56
CA THR A 189 -15.52 3.53 1.48
C THR A 189 -16.49 2.47 1.99
#